data_59cf4b91dc93c7296a43e4d292da5577
#
_entry.id   59cf4b91dc93c7296a43e4d292da5577
#
_cell.length_a   1.000
_cell.length_b   1.000
_cell.length_c   1.000
_cell.angle_alpha   90.00
_cell.angle_beta   90.00
_cell.angle_gamma   90.00
#
_symmetry.space_group_name_H-M   'P 1'
#
loop_
_entity.id
_entity.type
_entity.pdbx_description
1 polymer ?
#
loop_
_entity_poly.entity_id
_entity_poly.type
_entity_poly.pdbx_seq_one_letter_code
_entity_poly.pdbx_strand_id
1 'polypeptide(L)'
;MQGSDRPCHSQRAAIVLTVLVGVIATAVAYLGTRESTSTPVSPPVAPTGETLPVETIVLPHDEPEIPSGPHQRTFVASCTICHSTRLVMTQPPFSQEEWVEVVHKMVKNYGAPITAESEGQIVDYLMTVRGK
;
A
#
# COMPACT_ATOMS: atom_id res chain seq x y z
N MET A 1 47.66 16.50 -40.19
CA MET A 1 47.40 17.72 -39.42
C MET A 1 45.92 17.84 -39.26
N GLN A 2 45.39 17.40 -38.13
CA GLN A 2 43.97 17.51 -37.78
C GLN A 2 43.84 18.66 -36.78
N GLY A 3 43.25 19.80 -37.25
CA GLY A 3 42.93 20.93 -36.42
C GLY A 3 41.79 20.57 -35.47
N SER A 4 42.09 20.55 -34.19
CA SER A 4 41.11 20.41 -33.12
C SER A 4 40.43 21.76 -32.91
N ASP A 5 39.29 21.99 -33.57
CA ASP A 5 38.44 23.16 -33.36
C ASP A 5 37.74 23.00 -32.00
N ARG A 6 38.37 23.54 -30.95
CA ARG A 6 37.69 23.67 -29.64
C ARG A 6 36.74 24.86 -29.76
N PRO A 7 35.43 24.64 -29.59
CA PRO A 7 34.46 25.73 -29.64
C PRO A 7 34.77 26.80 -28.59
N CYS A 8 34.76 28.05 -29.03
CA CYS A 8 35.06 29.23 -28.23
C CYS A 8 34.07 29.29 -27.01
N HIS A 9 34.53 29.80 -25.89
CA HIS A 9 33.74 29.86 -24.62
C HIS A 9 32.34 30.47 -24.81
N SER A 10 32.20 31.40 -25.74
CA SER A 10 30.92 32.02 -26.12
C SER A 10 29.92 31.03 -26.75
N GLN A 11 30.38 30.09 -27.60
CA GLN A 11 29.52 29.09 -28.24
C GLN A 11 29.01 28.06 -27.22
N ARG A 12 29.84 27.68 -26.27
CA ARG A 12 29.43 26.75 -25.20
C ARG A 12 28.36 27.35 -24.29
N ALA A 13 28.50 28.64 -23.95
CA ALA A 13 27.51 29.35 -23.16
C ALA A 13 26.15 29.46 -23.90
N ALA A 14 26.17 29.72 -25.20
CA ALA A 14 24.97 29.81 -26.02
C ALA A 14 24.23 28.43 -26.10
N ILE A 15 24.97 27.34 -26.29
CA ILE A 15 24.40 25.99 -26.37
C ILE A 15 23.77 25.60 -25.01
N VAL A 16 24.46 25.87 -23.90
CA VAL A 16 23.93 25.56 -22.57
C VAL A 16 22.64 26.34 -22.28
N LEU A 17 22.61 27.62 -22.65
CA LEU A 17 21.43 28.46 -22.46
C LEU A 17 20.23 27.96 -23.29
N THR A 18 20.45 27.55 -24.53
CA THR A 18 19.37 27.04 -25.40
C THR A 18 18.80 25.72 -24.89
N VAL A 19 19.67 24.83 -24.42
CA VAL A 19 19.23 23.55 -23.82
C VAL A 19 18.43 23.79 -22.55
N LEU A 20 18.89 24.72 -21.71
CA LEU A 20 18.23 25.04 -20.44
C LEU A 20 16.82 25.62 -20.65
N VAL A 21 16.70 26.55 -21.62
CA VAL A 21 15.38 27.11 -21.99
C VAL A 21 14.45 26.04 -22.58
N GLY A 22 15.00 25.14 -23.41
CA GLY A 22 14.22 24.00 -23.94
C GLY A 22 13.69 23.07 -22.85
N VAL A 23 14.51 22.71 -21.88
CA VAL A 23 14.10 21.86 -20.76
C VAL A 23 13.04 22.53 -19.88
N ILE A 24 13.17 23.81 -19.61
CA ILE A 24 12.18 24.57 -18.84
C ILE A 24 10.86 24.65 -19.60
N ALA A 25 10.89 24.93 -20.90
CA ALA A 25 9.69 25.02 -21.72
C ALA A 25 8.91 23.67 -21.77
N THR A 26 9.65 22.55 -21.91
CA THR A 26 9.03 21.20 -21.88
C THR A 26 8.49 20.84 -20.51
N ALA A 27 9.18 21.21 -19.44
CA ALA A 27 8.72 20.97 -18.08
C ALA A 27 7.43 21.75 -17.77
N VAL A 28 7.35 23.02 -18.18
CA VAL A 28 6.14 23.86 -18.02
C VAL A 28 4.97 23.31 -18.82
N ALA A 29 5.20 22.85 -20.05
CA ALA A 29 4.16 22.24 -20.88
C ALA A 29 3.66 20.92 -20.25
N TYR A 30 4.55 20.10 -19.70
CA TYR A 30 4.20 18.84 -19.04
C TYR A 30 3.43 19.04 -17.75
N LEU A 31 3.77 20.06 -16.97
CA LEU A 31 3.04 20.40 -15.73
C LEU A 31 1.69 21.08 -16.01
N GLY A 32 1.59 21.84 -17.10
CA GLY A 32 0.34 22.51 -17.48
C GLY A 32 -0.75 21.58 -18.05
N THR A 33 -0.37 20.39 -18.53
CA THR A 33 -1.32 19.41 -19.08
C THR A 33 -1.93 18.47 -18.04
N ARG A 34 -1.55 18.58 -16.76
CA ARG A 34 -2.25 17.91 -15.66
C ARG A 34 -3.52 18.68 -15.29
N GLU A 35 -4.39 18.90 -16.26
CA GLU A 35 -5.78 19.18 -15.94
C GLU A 35 -6.34 17.96 -15.22
N SER A 36 -6.68 18.16 -13.96
CA SER A 36 -7.45 17.19 -13.19
C SER A 36 -8.77 16.98 -13.93
N THR A 37 -8.88 15.88 -14.64
CA THR A 37 -10.15 15.41 -15.14
C THR A 37 -10.96 14.97 -13.92
N SER A 38 -11.50 15.96 -13.19
CA SER A 38 -12.58 15.71 -12.24
C SER A 38 -13.77 15.31 -13.08
N THR A 39 -13.97 14.00 -13.21
CA THR A 39 -15.23 13.46 -13.74
C THR A 39 -16.35 14.12 -12.92
N PRO A 40 -17.29 14.84 -13.53
CA PRO A 40 -18.40 15.38 -12.77
C PRO A 40 -19.13 14.19 -12.15
N VAL A 41 -19.06 14.06 -10.84
CA VAL A 41 -19.91 13.15 -10.09
C VAL A 41 -21.32 13.65 -10.34
N SER A 42 -22.09 12.92 -11.13
CA SER A 42 -23.52 13.19 -11.30
C SER A 42 -24.12 13.30 -9.91
N PRO A 43 -24.92 14.35 -9.64
CA PRO A 43 -25.61 14.44 -8.37
C PRO A 43 -26.43 13.16 -8.16
N PRO A 44 -26.53 12.67 -6.92
CA PRO A 44 -27.34 11.50 -6.63
C PRO A 44 -28.73 11.72 -7.20
N VAL A 45 -29.13 10.83 -8.11
CA VAL A 45 -30.52 10.81 -8.62
C VAL A 45 -31.39 10.65 -7.38
N ALA A 46 -32.19 11.67 -7.08
CA ALA A 46 -33.17 11.58 -6.00
C ALA A 46 -34.05 10.37 -6.28
N PRO A 47 -34.25 9.45 -5.36
CA PRO A 47 -35.08 8.28 -5.59
C PRO A 47 -36.50 8.74 -5.86
N THR A 48 -36.94 8.57 -7.10
CA THR A 48 -38.34 8.75 -7.46
C THR A 48 -39.12 7.65 -6.75
N GLY A 49 -39.66 7.99 -5.64
CA GLY A 49 -40.75 7.47 -4.84
C GLY A 49 -41.27 6.04 -4.98
N GLU A 50 -40.44 5.09 -5.30
CA GLU A 50 -40.79 3.67 -5.16
C GLU A 50 -39.79 3.07 -4.14
N THR A 51 -40.14 3.17 -2.87
CA THR A 51 -39.43 2.51 -1.78
C THR A 51 -39.62 1.02 -1.93
N LEU A 52 -38.72 0.37 -2.65
CA LEU A 52 -38.59 -1.07 -2.49
C LEU A 52 -38.29 -1.36 -1.01
N PRO A 53 -38.96 -2.32 -0.40
CA PRO A 53 -38.66 -2.68 0.97
C PRO A 53 -37.18 -3.09 1.04
N VAL A 54 -36.38 -2.26 1.70
CA VAL A 54 -34.97 -2.61 1.99
C VAL A 54 -35.02 -3.71 3.03
N GLU A 55 -34.82 -4.94 2.58
CA GLU A 55 -34.66 -6.07 3.47
C GLU A 55 -33.32 -5.90 4.19
N THR A 56 -33.38 -5.53 5.46
CA THR A 56 -32.16 -5.37 6.26
C THR A 56 -31.59 -6.74 6.59
N ILE A 57 -30.52 -7.12 5.92
CA ILE A 57 -29.78 -8.35 6.25
C ILE A 57 -28.95 -8.06 7.48
N VAL A 58 -29.30 -8.69 8.60
CA VAL A 58 -28.45 -8.69 9.81
C VAL A 58 -27.37 -9.75 9.59
N LEU A 59 -26.14 -9.31 9.31
CA LEU A 59 -25.01 -10.21 9.24
C LEU A 59 -24.67 -10.71 10.65
N PRO A 60 -24.50 -12.01 10.87
CA PRO A 60 -24.02 -12.51 12.14
C PRO A 60 -22.61 -11.94 12.40
N HIS A 61 -22.44 -11.28 13.53
CA HIS A 61 -21.15 -10.82 13.99
C HIS A 61 -20.44 -11.99 14.70
N ASP A 62 -19.72 -12.76 13.92
CA ASP A 62 -18.99 -13.93 14.37
C ASP A 62 -17.48 -13.64 14.32
N GLU A 63 -16.99 -12.88 15.30
CA GLU A 63 -15.56 -12.71 15.53
C GLU A 63 -15.04 -13.95 16.28
N PRO A 64 -14.05 -14.66 15.73
CA PRO A 64 -13.46 -15.79 16.43
C PRO A 64 -12.77 -15.32 17.72
N GLU A 65 -12.95 -16.07 18.78
CA GLU A 65 -12.18 -15.82 20.00
C GLU A 65 -10.68 -15.94 19.71
N ILE A 66 -9.94 -14.91 20.13
CA ILE A 66 -8.50 -14.88 19.98
C ILE A 66 -7.89 -15.48 21.24
N PRO A 67 -7.21 -16.65 21.17
CA PRO A 67 -6.63 -17.29 22.34
C PRO A 67 -5.68 -16.35 23.07
N SER A 68 -5.71 -16.38 24.40
CA SER A 68 -4.77 -15.62 25.22
C SER A 68 -3.36 -16.18 25.09
N GLY A 69 -2.37 -15.32 25.04
CA GLY A 69 -0.96 -15.73 24.94
C GLY A 69 0.00 -14.54 24.95
N PRO A 70 1.31 -14.83 25.00
CA PRO A 70 2.34 -13.81 24.89
C PRO A 70 2.13 -13.01 23.62
N HIS A 71 2.36 -11.69 23.66
CA HIS A 71 2.28 -10.82 22.47
C HIS A 71 0.93 -10.78 21.72
N GLN A 72 -0.15 -11.29 22.31
CA GLN A 72 -1.51 -11.23 21.72
C GLN A 72 -1.88 -9.82 21.27
N ARG A 73 -1.55 -8.80 22.06
CA ARG A 73 -1.86 -7.40 21.71
C ARG A 73 -1.13 -6.95 20.44
N THR A 74 0.13 -7.32 20.30
CA THR A 74 0.93 -7.02 19.09
C THR A 74 0.32 -7.70 17.87
N PHE A 75 -0.05 -8.97 17.99
CA PHE A 75 -0.75 -9.71 16.93
C PHE A 75 -2.06 -9.02 16.53
N VAL A 76 -2.94 -8.73 17.49
CA VAL A 76 -4.23 -8.09 17.20
C VAL A 76 -4.02 -6.73 16.53
N ALA A 77 -3.19 -5.86 17.12
CA ALA A 77 -2.95 -4.52 16.60
C ALA A 77 -2.38 -4.51 15.17
N SER A 78 -1.61 -5.54 14.81
CA SER A 78 -0.94 -5.61 13.51
C SER A 78 -1.76 -6.36 12.45
N CYS A 79 -2.45 -7.42 12.84
CA CYS A 79 -3.09 -8.33 11.88
C CYS A 79 -4.53 -7.95 11.54
N THR A 80 -5.26 -7.25 12.44
CA THR A 80 -6.66 -6.88 12.21
C THR A 80 -6.84 -5.65 11.32
N ILE A 81 -5.76 -5.00 10.93
CA ILE A 81 -5.81 -3.79 10.07
C ILE A 81 -6.35 -4.13 8.67
N CYS A 82 -6.02 -5.31 8.13
CA CYS A 82 -6.32 -5.67 6.76
C CYS A 82 -7.38 -6.78 6.62
N HIS A 83 -7.50 -7.67 7.59
CA HIS A 83 -8.43 -8.80 7.55
C HIS A 83 -8.79 -9.28 8.96
N SER A 84 -9.84 -10.08 9.09
CA SER A 84 -10.23 -10.62 10.38
C SER A 84 -9.25 -11.68 10.88
N THR A 85 -9.19 -11.86 12.19
CA THR A 85 -8.35 -12.88 12.83
C THR A 85 -8.77 -14.30 12.46
N ARG A 86 -10.02 -14.50 12.02
CA ARG A 86 -10.52 -15.79 11.54
C ARG A 86 -9.61 -16.36 10.44
N LEU A 87 -9.13 -15.53 9.51
CA LEU A 87 -8.25 -15.99 8.45
C LEU A 87 -6.99 -16.66 9.01
N VAL A 88 -6.44 -16.14 10.10
CA VAL A 88 -5.25 -16.69 10.75
C VAL A 88 -5.60 -17.90 11.60
N MET A 89 -6.69 -17.82 12.39
CA MET A 89 -7.10 -18.89 13.31
C MET A 89 -7.58 -20.15 12.58
N THR A 90 -7.98 -20.06 11.32
CA THR A 90 -8.40 -21.20 10.50
C THR A 90 -7.26 -21.82 9.69
N GLN A 91 -6.05 -21.24 9.71
CA GLN A 91 -4.90 -21.84 9.04
C GLN A 91 -4.52 -23.17 9.70
N PRO A 92 -3.96 -24.11 8.93
CA PRO A 92 -3.35 -25.30 9.53
C PRO A 92 -2.21 -24.92 10.48
N PRO A 93 -1.81 -25.80 11.40
CA PRO A 93 -0.63 -25.58 12.21
C PRO A 93 0.62 -25.49 11.33
N PHE A 94 1.40 -24.41 11.47
CA PHE A 94 2.65 -24.19 10.74
C PHE A 94 3.86 -24.33 11.66
N SER A 95 5.03 -24.62 11.08
CA SER A 95 6.30 -24.50 11.79
C SER A 95 6.67 -23.03 12.01
N GLN A 96 7.68 -22.81 12.83
CA GLN A 96 8.15 -21.45 13.06
C GLN A 96 8.64 -20.79 11.78
N GLU A 97 9.36 -21.53 10.93
CA GLU A 97 9.87 -21.04 9.65
C GLU A 97 8.72 -20.64 8.70
N GLU A 98 7.69 -21.49 8.63
CA GLU A 98 6.50 -21.22 7.81
C GLU A 98 5.75 -19.96 8.31
N TRP A 99 5.64 -19.77 9.64
CA TRP A 99 5.04 -18.55 10.18
C TRP A 99 5.89 -17.31 9.92
N VAL A 100 7.22 -17.41 10.02
CA VAL A 100 8.13 -16.32 9.64
C VAL A 100 7.92 -15.91 8.18
N GLU A 101 7.82 -16.88 7.27
CA GLU A 101 7.57 -16.59 5.85
C GLU A 101 6.21 -15.91 5.63
N VAL A 102 5.16 -16.36 6.31
CA VAL A 102 3.83 -15.76 6.22
C VAL A 102 3.86 -14.31 6.69
N VAL A 103 4.42 -14.03 7.88
CA VAL A 103 4.48 -12.66 8.44
C VAL A 103 5.35 -11.77 7.55
N HIS A 104 6.51 -12.25 7.11
CA HIS A 104 7.39 -11.52 6.21
C HIS A 104 6.72 -11.17 4.88
N LYS A 105 5.92 -12.10 4.33
CA LYS A 105 5.12 -11.86 3.12
C LYS A 105 4.10 -10.74 3.31
N MET A 106 3.45 -10.67 4.49
CA MET A 106 2.52 -9.57 4.78
C MET A 106 3.23 -8.22 4.76
N VAL A 107 4.43 -8.13 5.33
CA VAL A 107 5.22 -6.90 5.34
C VAL A 107 5.71 -6.56 3.93
N LYS A 108 6.38 -7.50 3.27
CA LYS A 108 7.11 -7.23 2.03
C LYS A 108 6.20 -7.09 0.80
N ASN A 109 5.18 -7.94 0.69
CA ASN A 109 4.35 -7.98 -0.51
C ASN A 109 3.05 -7.18 -0.36
N TYR A 110 2.53 -7.07 0.85
CA TYR A 110 1.26 -6.40 1.11
C TYR A 110 1.41 -5.09 1.89
N GLY A 111 2.63 -4.73 2.30
CA GLY A 111 2.90 -3.45 2.95
C GLY A 111 2.34 -3.35 4.37
N ALA A 112 2.19 -4.47 5.08
CA ALA A 112 1.73 -4.44 6.47
C ALA A 112 2.67 -3.58 7.34
N PRO A 113 2.16 -2.64 8.15
CA PRO A 113 2.98 -1.72 8.93
C PRO A 113 3.51 -2.39 10.21
N ILE A 114 4.30 -3.44 10.05
CA ILE A 114 4.87 -4.26 11.13
C ILE A 114 6.36 -3.98 11.21
N THR A 115 6.86 -3.69 12.41
CA THR A 115 8.30 -3.51 12.65
C THR A 115 9.00 -4.87 12.79
N ALA A 116 10.31 -4.93 12.56
CA ALA A 116 11.09 -6.17 12.73
C ALA A 116 10.96 -6.77 14.14
N GLU A 117 10.86 -5.93 15.17
CA GLU A 117 10.62 -6.38 16.54
C GLU A 117 9.22 -7.02 16.67
N SER A 118 8.21 -6.38 16.09
CA SER A 118 6.84 -6.89 16.11
C SER A 118 6.68 -8.18 15.30
N GLU A 119 7.44 -8.39 14.23
CA GLU A 119 7.44 -9.64 13.46
C GLU A 119 7.79 -10.83 14.38
N GLY A 120 8.88 -10.73 15.15
CA GLY A 120 9.27 -11.78 16.10
C GLY A 120 8.17 -12.06 17.13
N GLN A 121 7.62 -11.02 17.74
CA GLN A 121 6.53 -11.14 18.72
C GLN A 121 5.28 -11.80 18.15
N ILE A 122 4.93 -11.47 16.91
CA ILE A 122 3.78 -12.06 16.22
C ILE A 122 4.02 -13.55 15.96
N VAL A 123 5.21 -13.92 15.49
CA VAL A 123 5.58 -15.31 15.26
C VAL A 123 5.54 -16.12 16.57
N ASP A 124 6.06 -15.59 17.67
CA ASP A 124 6.00 -16.24 18.99
C ASP A 124 4.55 -16.49 19.44
N TYR A 125 3.68 -15.51 19.24
CA TYR A 125 2.26 -15.69 19.52
C TYR A 125 1.65 -16.78 18.64
N LEU A 126 1.90 -16.75 17.33
CA LEU A 126 1.36 -17.73 16.38
C LEU A 126 1.86 -19.14 16.68
N MET A 127 3.10 -19.31 17.08
CA MET A 127 3.63 -20.60 17.56
C MET A 127 2.91 -21.09 18.78
N THR A 128 2.53 -20.21 19.71
CA THR A 128 1.78 -20.59 20.92
C THR A 128 0.38 -21.08 20.60
N VAL A 129 -0.30 -20.49 19.63
CA VAL A 129 -1.74 -20.76 19.38
C VAL A 129 -2.00 -21.63 18.14
N ARG A 130 -1.08 -21.68 17.19
CA ARG A 130 -1.21 -22.36 15.89
C ARG A 130 0.10 -23.02 15.40
N GLY A 131 1.09 -23.20 16.27
CA GLY A 131 2.33 -23.90 15.95
C GLY A 131 2.20 -25.41 15.91
N LYS A 132 3.13 -26.07 15.19
CA LYS A 132 3.33 -27.55 15.14
C LYS A 132 4.74 -27.89 15.58
#